data_bd81c642b02d40a2a7d7844140365b1a
#
_entry.id   bd81c642b02d40a2a7d7844140365b1a
#
_cell.length_a   1.000
_cell.length_b   1.000
_cell.length_c   1.000
_cell.angle_alpha   90.00
_cell.angle_beta   90.00
_cell.angle_gamma   90.00
#
_symmetry.space_group_name_H-M   'P 1'
#
loop_
_entity.id
_entity.type
_entity.pdbx_description
1 polymer ?
#
loop_
_entity_poly.entity_id
_entity_poly.type
_entity_poly.pdbx_seq_one_letter_code
_entity_poly.pdbx_strand_id
1 'polypeptide(L)'
;MGEPWFDTFEGILSHALFSLGGVKGVDFGLGFGFADKKASECNDAFRIENGKTVSETNNNGGITNGMPVVFRCAVKPTPSIAKEQKTVDFIKGENADITIHGRHDPAIVRRICPVIDSVAALAAADMLAQRYGTDFLTEDVKR
;
A
#
# COMPACT_ATOMS: atom_id res chain seq x y z
N MET A 1 -2.24 15.33 -5.49
CA MET A 1 -2.23 15.01 -4.04
C MET A 1 -0.79 14.77 -3.63
N GLY A 2 -0.48 14.99 -2.36
CA GLY A 2 0.85 14.87 -1.79
C GLY A 2 1.61 16.19 -1.75
N GLU A 3 2.40 16.36 -0.70
CA GLU A 3 3.29 17.48 -0.46
C GLU A 3 4.73 16.96 -0.34
N PRO A 4 5.76 17.79 -0.60
CA PRO A 4 7.15 17.37 -0.51
C PRO A 4 7.54 16.83 0.88
N TRP A 5 8.59 15.99 0.92
CA TRP A 5 9.18 15.34 2.07
C TRP A 5 8.27 14.26 2.67
N PHE A 6 7.77 14.47 3.90
CA PHE A 6 7.08 13.44 4.66
C PHE A 6 5.62 13.23 4.25
N ASP A 7 5.02 14.24 3.63
CA ASP A 7 3.59 14.26 3.31
C ASP A 7 3.30 13.93 1.83
N THR A 8 4.24 13.22 1.19
CA THR A 8 4.00 12.64 -0.14
C THR A 8 2.83 11.65 -0.10
N PHE A 9 2.15 11.47 -1.22
CA PHE A 9 1.08 10.46 -1.34
C PHE A 9 1.59 9.07 -0.93
N GLU A 10 2.75 8.69 -1.41
CA GLU A 10 3.39 7.40 -1.09
C GLU A 10 3.72 7.30 0.40
N GLY A 11 4.22 8.38 1.02
CA GLY A 11 4.55 8.44 2.44
C GLY A 11 3.32 8.24 3.33
N ILE A 12 2.26 9.03 3.10
CA ILE A 12 1.02 8.97 3.88
C ILE A 12 0.31 7.63 3.68
N LEU A 13 0.19 7.17 2.43
CA LEU A 13 -0.45 5.89 2.16
C LEU A 13 0.34 4.72 2.77
N SER A 14 1.66 4.72 2.67
CA SER A 14 2.51 3.70 3.30
C SER A 14 2.34 3.68 4.81
N HIS A 15 2.35 4.85 5.47
CA HIS A 15 2.11 4.96 6.90
C HIS A 15 0.76 4.33 7.29
N ALA A 16 -0.30 4.67 6.57
CA ALA A 16 -1.62 4.11 6.81
C ALA A 16 -1.66 2.58 6.59
N LEU A 17 -1.05 2.09 5.53
CA LEU A 17 -1.02 0.66 5.20
C LEU A 17 -0.19 -0.16 6.21
N PHE A 18 0.93 0.37 6.70
CA PHE A 18 1.72 -0.30 7.74
C PHE A 18 1.05 -0.32 9.12
N SER A 19 -0.01 0.44 9.35
CA SER A 19 -0.86 0.29 10.53
C SER A 19 -1.59 -1.06 10.57
N LEU A 20 -1.74 -1.71 9.41
CA LEU A 20 -2.33 -3.04 9.29
C LEU A 20 -1.28 -4.09 9.65
N GLY A 21 -1.42 -4.76 10.79
CA GLY A 21 -0.40 -5.65 11.35
C GLY A 21 0.10 -6.78 10.42
N GLY A 22 -0.70 -7.19 9.43
CA GLY A 22 -0.33 -8.19 8.42
C GLY A 22 0.52 -7.64 7.27
N VAL A 23 0.49 -6.34 7.02
CA VAL A 23 1.28 -5.69 5.95
C VAL A 23 2.74 -5.61 6.40
N LYS A 24 3.65 -6.07 5.55
CA LYS A 24 5.10 -6.11 5.82
C LYS A 24 5.94 -5.49 4.70
N GLY A 25 5.32 -5.07 3.63
CA GLY A 25 5.95 -4.34 2.55
C GLY A 25 4.92 -3.59 1.73
N VAL A 26 5.32 -2.43 1.24
CA VAL A 26 4.55 -1.63 0.30
C VAL A 26 5.53 -1.14 -0.76
N ASP A 27 5.16 -1.20 -2.02
CA ASP A 27 5.89 -0.57 -3.10
C ASP A 27 4.94 0.12 -4.08
N PHE A 28 5.48 1.07 -4.85
CA PHE A 28 4.73 1.87 -5.81
C PHE A 28 5.32 1.70 -7.21
N GLY A 29 4.44 1.59 -8.21
CA GLY A 29 4.85 1.41 -9.60
C GLY A 29 5.71 0.17 -9.79
N LEU A 30 6.95 0.34 -10.28
CA LEU A 30 7.93 -0.72 -10.41
C LEU A 30 8.52 -1.17 -9.07
N GLY A 31 8.47 -0.31 -8.02
CA GLY A 31 9.00 -0.63 -6.70
C GLY A 31 10.46 -1.05 -6.76
N PHE A 32 10.81 -2.18 -6.15
CA PHE A 32 12.17 -2.73 -6.19
C PHE A 32 12.66 -3.10 -7.60
N GLY A 33 11.75 -3.24 -8.58
CA GLY A 33 12.12 -3.51 -9.97
C GLY A 33 12.92 -2.37 -10.62
N PHE A 34 12.93 -1.17 -10.04
CA PHE A 34 13.81 -0.08 -10.51
C PHE A 34 15.30 -0.43 -10.39
N ALA A 35 15.68 -1.27 -9.42
CA ALA A 35 17.06 -1.65 -9.20
C ALA A 35 17.68 -2.41 -10.39
N ASP A 36 16.86 -3.09 -11.19
CA ASP A 36 17.27 -3.88 -12.35
C ASP A 36 17.14 -3.12 -13.68
N LYS A 37 16.81 -1.82 -13.62
CA LYS A 37 16.51 -1.00 -14.79
C LYS A 37 17.53 0.12 -15.02
N LYS A 38 17.72 0.47 -16.27
CA LYS A 38 18.44 1.69 -16.65
C LYS A 38 17.49 2.88 -16.61
N ALA A 39 18.01 4.07 -16.36
CA ALA A 39 17.22 5.30 -16.31
C ALA A 39 16.37 5.51 -17.59
N SER A 40 16.91 5.18 -18.77
CA SER A 40 16.20 5.26 -20.06
C SER A 40 15.00 4.31 -20.18
N GLU A 41 14.92 3.28 -19.34
CA GLU A 41 13.82 2.31 -19.31
C GLU A 41 12.76 2.66 -18.25
N CYS A 42 13.03 3.68 -17.43
CA CYS A 42 12.20 4.09 -16.30
C CYS A 42 11.75 5.54 -16.39
N ASN A 43 12.12 6.26 -17.45
CA ASN A 43 11.66 7.63 -17.68
C ASN A 43 10.17 7.63 -17.95
N ASP A 44 9.47 8.45 -17.18
CA ASP A 44 8.04 8.68 -17.34
C ASP A 44 7.82 9.68 -18.49
N ALA A 45 7.79 9.12 -19.71
CA ALA A 45 7.68 9.93 -20.91
C ALA A 45 6.35 10.71 -20.94
N PHE A 46 6.44 12.00 -21.28
CA PHE A 46 5.24 12.80 -21.52
C PHE A 46 4.76 12.63 -22.97
N ARG A 47 3.46 12.58 -23.14
CA ARG A 47 2.80 12.56 -24.44
C ARG A 47 1.54 13.42 -24.45
N ILE A 48 1.06 13.76 -25.63
CA ILE A 48 -0.21 14.47 -25.78
C ILE A 48 -1.30 13.46 -26.12
N GLU A 49 -2.33 13.39 -25.29
CA GLU A 49 -3.56 12.64 -25.51
C GLU A 49 -4.77 13.56 -25.39
N ASN A 50 -5.58 13.60 -26.43
CA ASN A 50 -6.80 14.44 -26.48
C ASN A 50 -6.53 15.92 -26.10
N GLY A 51 -5.39 16.47 -26.54
CA GLY A 51 -4.98 17.85 -26.28
C GLY A 51 -4.47 18.10 -24.85
N LYS A 52 -4.28 17.06 -24.04
CA LYS A 52 -3.73 17.15 -22.68
C LYS A 52 -2.37 16.47 -22.61
N THR A 53 -1.47 17.06 -21.83
CA THR A 53 -0.20 16.41 -21.49
C THR A 53 -0.46 15.36 -20.44
N VAL A 54 -0.07 14.11 -20.73
CA VAL A 54 -0.12 12.98 -19.80
C VAL A 54 1.26 12.37 -19.69
N SER A 55 1.57 11.77 -18.54
CA SER A 55 2.73 10.92 -18.37
C SER A 55 2.36 9.45 -18.53
N GLU A 56 3.36 8.60 -18.64
CA GLU A 56 3.13 7.16 -18.78
C GLU A 56 2.66 6.53 -17.48
N THR A 57 3.22 6.98 -16.36
CA THR A 57 2.87 6.48 -15.02
C THR A 57 2.71 7.62 -14.02
N ASN A 58 2.51 7.27 -12.74
CA ASN A 58 2.44 8.19 -11.62
C ASN A 58 3.60 7.95 -10.62
N ASN A 59 4.82 7.81 -11.12
CA ASN A 59 6.02 7.53 -10.31
C ASN A 59 6.85 8.81 -10.05
N ASN A 60 6.20 9.93 -9.75
CA ASN A 60 6.83 11.25 -9.73
C ASN A 60 7.16 11.73 -8.31
N GLY A 61 8.00 11.02 -7.58
CA GLY A 61 8.48 11.46 -6.28
C GLY A 61 7.39 11.62 -5.22
N GLY A 62 6.32 10.83 -5.32
CA GLY A 62 5.23 10.78 -4.34
C GLY A 62 4.20 11.92 -4.45
N ILE A 63 4.27 12.74 -5.48
CA ILE A 63 3.26 13.75 -5.80
C ILE A 63 2.46 13.27 -7.01
N THR A 64 1.14 13.14 -6.87
CA THR A 64 0.30 12.60 -7.96
C THR A 64 0.16 13.59 -9.11
N ASN A 65 0.18 13.07 -10.33
CA ASN A 65 0.09 13.82 -11.59
C ASN A 65 -1.23 13.61 -12.36
N GLY A 66 -2.20 12.90 -11.75
CA GLY A 66 -3.49 12.57 -12.37
C GLY A 66 -3.53 11.23 -13.09
N MET A 67 -2.39 10.55 -13.26
CA MET A 67 -2.35 9.19 -13.77
C MET A 67 -2.70 8.19 -12.65
N PRO A 68 -3.10 6.95 -12.99
CA PRO A 68 -3.37 5.93 -11.99
C PRO A 68 -2.18 5.70 -11.06
N VAL A 69 -2.43 5.67 -9.75
CA VAL A 69 -1.46 5.25 -8.76
C VAL A 69 -1.55 3.74 -8.60
N VAL A 70 -0.45 3.05 -8.84
CA VAL A 70 -0.36 1.60 -8.68
C VAL A 70 0.55 1.30 -7.50
N PHE A 71 0.06 0.48 -6.56
CA PHE A 71 0.86 0.02 -5.44
C PHE A 71 0.60 -1.45 -5.13
N ARG A 72 1.53 -2.09 -4.44
CA ARG A 72 1.45 -3.48 -4.01
C ARG A 72 1.77 -3.59 -2.53
N CYS A 73 1.08 -4.50 -1.84
CA CYS A 73 1.34 -4.82 -0.45
C CYS A 73 1.80 -6.26 -0.30
N ALA A 74 2.91 -6.45 0.41
CA ALA A 74 3.32 -7.76 0.89
C ALA A 74 2.63 -8.07 2.22
N VAL A 75 1.91 -9.15 2.27
CA VAL A 75 1.15 -9.56 3.46
C VAL A 75 1.77 -10.81 4.08
N LYS A 76 2.08 -10.74 5.37
CA LYS A 76 2.65 -11.88 6.11
C LYS A 76 1.67 -13.05 6.12
N PRO A 77 2.09 -14.27 5.77
CA PRO A 77 1.28 -15.45 5.91
C PRO A 77 0.82 -15.68 7.34
N THR A 78 -0.31 -16.35 7.51
CA THR A 78 -0.84 -16.74 8.83
C THR A 78 0.15 -17.64 9.55
N PRO A 79 0.60 -17.30 10.78
CA PRO A 79 1.58 -18.10 11.51
C PRO A 79 0.99 -19.38 12.11
N SER A 80 -0.33 -19.45 12.30
CA SER A 80 -1.01 -20.64 12.83
C SER A 80 -1.19 -21.67 11.74
N ILE A 81 -0.29 -22.66 11.71
CA ILE A 81 -0.31 -23.76 10.74
C ILE A 81 -0.22 -25.09 11.46
N ALA A 82 -0.81 -26.14 10.86
CA ALA A 82 -0.79 -27.51 11.40
C ALA A 82 0.53 -28.23 11.08
N LYS A 83 1.66 -27.54 11.31
CA LYS A 83 3.01 -28.09 11.23
C LYS A 83 3.74 -27.81 12.52
N GLU A 84 4.63 -28.70 12.90
CA GLU A 84 5.53 -28.49 14.03
C GLU A 84 6.37 -27.24 13.84
N GLN A 85 6.42 -26.41 14.86
CA GLN A 85 7.12 -25.14 14.89
C GLN A 85 7.95 -25.04 16.16
N LYS A 86 9.12 -24.49 16.06
CA LYS A 86 10.01 -24.19 17.21
C LYS A 86 9.44 -23.01 17.99
N THR A 87 9.40 -23.15 19.30
CA THR A 87 8.94 -22.13 20.24
C THR A 87 9.65 -22.27 21.58
N VAL A 88 9.15 -21.62 22.60
CA VAL A 88 9.65 -21.70 23.97
C VAL A 88 8.52 -21.95 24.96
N ASP A 89 8.80 -22.73 26.01
CA ASP A 89 7.96 -22.80 27.20
C ASP A 89 8.37 -21.64 28.14
N PHE A 90 7.55 -20.63 28.23
CA PHE A 90 7.82 -19.44 29.06
C PHE A 90 7.86 -19.75 30.56
N ILE A 91 7.17 -20.80 31.01
CA ILE A 91 7.10 -21.15 32.43
C ILE A 91 8.39 -21.88 32.84
N LYS A 92 8.86 -22.79 31.99
CA LYS A 92 10.07 -23.57 32.25
C LYS A 92 11.35 -22.87 31.79
N GLY A 93 11.25 -21.88 30.89
CA GLY A 93 12.39 -21.21 30.29
C GLY A 93 13.19 -22.10 29.32
N GLU A 94 12.54 -23.03 28.64
CA GLU A 94 13.17 -24.02 27.75
C GLU A 94 12.64 -23.89 26.32
N ASN A 95 13.44 -24.38 25.36
CA ASN A 95 12.99 -24.56 23.99
C ASN A 95 11.93 -25.66 23.92
N ALA A 96 10.90 -25.45 23.14
CA ALA A 96 9.79 -26.37 22.96
C ALA A 96 9.37 -26.45 21.49
N ASP A 97 8.64 -27.50 21.16
CA ASP A 97 7.99 -27.66 19.88
C ASP A 97 6.48 -27.57 20.06
N ILE A 98 5.81 -26.88 19.14
CA ILE A 98 4.36 -26.75 19.14
C ILE A 98 3.77 -27.15 17.79
N THR A 99 2.69 -27.88 17.82
CA THR A 99 1.83 -28.12 16.66
C THR A 99 0.44 -27.60 16.99
N ILE A 100 -0.01 -26.61 16.24
CA ILE A 100 -1.30 -25.98 16.46
C ILE A 100 -2.34 -26.77 15.66
N HIS A 101 -3.23 -27.43 16.37
CA HIS A 101 -4.35 -28.19 15.78
C HIS A 101 -5.60 -27.31 15.73
N GLY A 102 -6.38 -27.43 14.66
CA GLY A 102 -7.64 -26.72 14.50
C GLY A 102 -7.91 -26.28 13.07
N ARG A 103 -9.00 -25.52 12.91
CA ARG A 103 -9.34 -24.91 11.63
C ARG A 103 -8.59 -23.59 11.48
N HIS A 104 -7.67 -23.54 10.53
CA HIS A 104 -6.90 -22.34 10.23
C HIS A 104 -7.30 -21.74 8.88
N ASP A 105 -7.25 -20.42 8.79
CA ASP A 105 -7.37 -19.75 7.51
C ASP A 105 -6.11 -20.01 6.68
N PRO A 106 -6.21 -20.55 5.46
CA PRO A 106 -5.04 -20.87 4.64
C PRO A 106 -4.28 -19.62 4.21
N ALA A 107 -4.98 -18.48 4.07
CA ALA A 107 -4.38 -17.21 3.74
C ALA A 107 -5.28 -16.04 4.17
N ILE A 108 -4.67 -15.03 4.77
CA ILE A 108 -5.35 -13.77 5.16
C ILE A 108 -5.57 -12.83 3.97
N VAL A 109 -4.86 -13.05 2.85
CA VAL A 109 -4.82 -12.14 1.69
C VAL A 109 -6.21 -11.74 1.21
N ARG A 110 -7.13 -12.69 1.06
CA ARG A 110 -8.50 -12.40 0.61
C ARG A 110 -9.29 -11.49 1.55
N ARG A 111 -8.98 -11.55 2.85
CA ARG A 111 -9.67 -10.75 3.87
C ARG A 111 -9.04 -9.37 4.02
N ILE A 112 -7.74 -9.24 3.78
CA ILE A 112 -7.05 -7.97 3.94
C ILE A 112 -7.23 -7.07 2.72
N CYS A 113 -7.51 -7.60 1.52
CA CYS A 113 -7.73 -6.78 0.33
C CYS A 113 -8.76 -5.66 0.55
N PRO A 114 -10.01 -5.93 0.97
CA PRO A 114 -11.00 -4.86 1.18
C PRO A 114 -10.59 -3.89 2.31
N VAL A 115 -9.76 -4.33 3.26
CA VAL A 115 -9.23 -3.46 4.31
C VAL A 115 -8.18 -2.52 3.72
N ILE A 116 -7.28 -3.03 2.88
CA ILE A 116 -6.29 -2.22 2.15
C ILE A 116 -6.99 -1.19 1.27
N ASP A 117 -8.01 -1.59 0.52
CA ASP A 117 -8.80 -0.70 -0.33
C ASP A 117 -9.46 0.42 0.50
N SER A 118 -10.03 0.07 1.65
CA SER A 118 -10.66 1.04 2.56
C SER A 118 -9.64 2.03 3.14
N VAL A 119 -8.48 1.55 3.56
CA VAL A 119 -7.39 2.40 4.08
C VAL A 119 -6.86 3.32 2.98
N ALA A 120 -6.69 2.80 1.77
CA ALA A 120 -6.25 3.61 0.63
C ALA A 120 -7.28 4.70 0.27
N ALA A 121 -8.57 4.36 0.29
CA ALA A 121 -9.64 5.31 0.06
C ALA A 121 -9.69 6.41 1.13
N LEU A 122 -9.52 6.06 2.41
CA LEU A 122 -9.47 7.03 3.51
C LEU A 122 -8.27 7.97 3.38
N ALA A 123 -7.08 7.44 3.10
CA ALA A 123 -5.87 8.26 2.89
C ALA A 123 -6.06 9.22 1.71
N ALA A 124 -6.58 8.73 0.59
CA ALA A 124 -6.84 9.55 -0.59
C ALA A 124 -7.91 10.63 -0.33
N ALA A 125 -8.97 10.30 0.39
CA ALA A 125 -10.03 11.25 0.74
C ALA A 125 -9.52 12.38 1.65
N ASP A 126 -8.70 12.03 2.66
CA ASP A 126 -8.08 13.01 3.54
C ASP A 126 -7.17 13.98 2.77
N MET A 127 -6.31 13.44 1.90
CA MET A 127 -5.42 14.27 1.06
C MET A 127 -6.18 15.12 0.04
N LEU A 128 -7.32 14.64 -0.48
CA LEU A 128 -8.20 15.45 -1.32
C LEU A 128 -8.83 16.59 -0.53
N ALA A 129 -9.30 16.31 0.70
CA ALA A 129 -9.86 17.34 1.57
C ALA A 129 -8.82 18.39 1.97
N GLN A 130 -7.58 17.99 2.21
CA GLN A 130 -6.47 18.92 2.48
C GLN A 130 -6.18 19.80 1.25
N ARG A 131 -6.23 19.24 0.05
CA ARG A 131 -5.92 19.97 -1.19
C ARG A 131 -7.02 20.93 -1.60
N TYR A 132 -8.27 20.53 -1.50
CA TYR A 132 -9.42 21.25 -2.08
C TYR A 132 -10.39 21.81 -1.03
N GLY A 133 -10.16 21.52 0.24
CA GLY A 133 -11.10 21.81 1.32
C GLY A 133 -12.23 20.77 1.43
N THR A 134 -12.89 20.73 2.58
CA THR A 134 -13.98 19.77 2.83
C THR A 134 -15.22 20.05 2.00
N ASP A 135 -15.43 21.28 1.59
CA ASP A 135 -16.61 21.69 0.81
C ASP A 135 -16.58 21.17 -0.64
N PHE A 136 -15.39 20.84 -1.15
CA PHE A 136 -15.22 20.19 -2.46
C PHE A 136 -16.05 18.91 -2.59
N LEU A 137 -16.13 18.11 -1.53
CA LEU A 137 -16.93 16.88 -1.51
C LEU A 137 -18.44 17.13 -1.50
N THR A 138 -18.88 18.34 -1.19
CA THR A 138 -20.30 18.70 -1.10
C THR A 138 -20.83 19.45 -2.32
N GLU A 139 -19.97 20.05 -3.13
CA GLU A 139 -20.39 20.82 -4.32
C GLU A 139 -20.91 19.92 -5.44
N ASP A 140 -20.41 18.71 -5.59
CA ASP A 140 -20.89 17.75 -6.60
C ASP A 140 -22.24 17.11 -6.26
N VAL A 141 -22.72 17.24 -5.03
CA VAL A 141 -24.05 16.76 -4.62
C VAL A 141 -25.17 17.74 -4.99
N LYS A 142 -24.81 18.95 -5.42
CA LYS A 142 -25.77 20.02 -5.78
C LYS A 142 -25.91 20.25 -7.28
N ARG A 143 -25.34 19.38 -8.13
CA ARG A 143 -25.47 19.48 -9.59
C ARG A 143 -26.31 18.35 -10.16
#